data_42b00044cde214aea9e271d8e8dee95d
#
_entry.id   42b00044cde214aea9e271d8e8dee95d
#
_cell.length_a   1.000
_cell.length_b   1.000
_cell.length_c   1.000
_cell.angle_alpha   90.00
_cell.angle_beta   90.00
_cell.angle_gamma   90.00
#
_symmetry.space_group_name_H-M   'P 1'
#
loop_
_entity.id
_entity.type
_entity.pdbx_description
1 polymer ?
#
loop_
_entity_poly.entity_id
_entity_poly.type
_entity_poly.pdbx_seq_one_letter_code
_entity_poly.pdbx_strand_id
1 'polypeptide(L)'
;MDPRSEVVIRQQDYLNGQVLLINAPNDQLAKNLPSQVQASVWTWNYADHQSFQSAGINSHFSVEFPQASFDQVVIFVPKSKELLNYILHVVVSQLKRDQSVFLVGEKKGGVERAAKQLLQYGKAFKIDSARHCQFWHMKIEKTEIHKPLDHWLKNYIVQVNQQQLEICALPGVFSQDHLDV
;
A
#
# COMPACT_ATOMS: atom_id res chain seq x y z
N MET A 1 0.36 12.60 14.64
CA MET A 1 -0.10 11.60 13.67
C MET A 1 -0.12 12.22 12.28
N ASP A 2 0.27 11.46 11.29
CA ASP A 2 0.25 11.90 9.90
C ASP A 2 -1.19 12.23 9.46
N PRO A 3 -1.42 13.32 8.70
CA PRO A 3 -2.76 13.65 8.23
C PRO A 3 -3.48 12.54 7.48
N ARG A 4 -2.75 11.72 6.74
CA ARG A 4 -3.34 10.56 6.04
C ARG A 4 -3.89 9.54 7.05
N SER A 5 -3.16 9.31 8.12
CA SER A 5 -3.62 8.41 9.19
C SER A 5 -4.83 8.97 9.93
N GLU A 6 -4.89 10.28 10.11
CA GLU A 6 -6.05 10.90 10.75
C GLU A 6 -7.31 10.72 9.92
N VAL A 7 -7.21 10.81 8.60
CA VAL A 7 -8.35 10.58 7.71
C VAL A 7 -8.83 9.14 7.82
N VAL A 8 -7.90 8.18 7.88
CA VAL A 8 -8.25 6.76 8.05
C VAL A 8 -8.98 6.56 9.39
N ILE A 9 -8.47 7.14 10.47
CA ILE A 9 -9.12 7.04 11.80
C ILE A 9 -10.53 7.62 11.76
N ARG A 10 -10.74 8.74 11.09
CA ARG A 10 -12.08 9.34 10.97
C ARG A 10 -13.06 8.39 10.32
N GLN A 11 -12.59 7.53 9.42
CA GLN A 11 -13.41 6.60 8.67
C GLN A 11 -13.22 5.15 9.10
N GLN A 12 -12.80 4.96 10.35
CA GLN A 12 -12.47 3.63 10.88
C GLN A 12 -13.64 2.66 10.87
N ASP A 13 -14.88 3.17 10.81
CA ASP A 13 -16.07 2.31 10.78
C ASP A 13 -16.16 1.50 9.49
N TYR A 14 -15.46 1.91 8.44
CA TYR A 14 -15.36 1.12 7.21
C TYR A 14 -14.45 -0.10 7.36
N LEU A 15 -13.65 -0.16 8.43
CA LEU A 15 -12.61 -1.17 8.58
C LEU A 15 -13.05 -2.25 9.56
N ASN A 16 -12.83 -3.51 9.20
CA ASN A 16 -13.00 -4.63 10.11
C ASN A 16 -12.21 -5.84 9.62
N GLY A 17 -11.95 -6.77 10.54
CA GLY A 17 -11.25 -8.01 10.24
C GLY A 17 -9.75 -7.81 10.08
N GLN A 18 -9.15 -8.64 9.25
CA GLN A 18 -7.71 -8.60 8.98
C GLN A 18 -7.43 -7.51 7.94
N VAL A 19 -6.85 -6.40 8.37
CA VAL A 19 -6.60 -5.23 7.53
C VAL A 19 -5.09 -5.03 7.34
N LEU A 20 -4.65 -5.00 6.08
CA LEU A 20 -3.26 -4.73 5.77
C LEU A 20 -3.09 -3.26 5.41
N LEU A 21 -2.24 -2.57 6.17
CA LEU A 21 -1.88 -1.18 5.92
C LEU A 21 -0.60 -1.17 5.08
N ILE A 22 -0.70 -0.75 3.82
CA ILE A 22 0.42 -0.80 2.88
C ILE A 22 1.06 0.57 2.78
N ASN A 23 2.36 0.64 3.02
CA ASN A 23 3.14 1.87 2.96
C ASN A 23 2.67 2.92 3.99
N ALA A 24 2.19 2.46 5.13
CA ALA A 24 1.66 3.34 6.17
C ALA A 24 2.78 4.16 6.83
N PRO A 25 2.47 5.38 7.26
CA PRO A 25 3.42 6.16 8.04
C PRO A 25 3.77 5.44 9.35
N ASN A 26 4.98 5.67 9.82
CA ASN A 26 5.41 5.16 11.11
C ASN A 26 4.85 6.07 12.22
N ASP A 27 3.60 5.81 12.58
CA ASP A 27 2.89 6.57 13.61
C ASP A 27 1.99 5.64 14.44
N GLN A 28 1.03 6.20 15.13
CA GLN A 28 0.18 5.45 16.05
C GLN A 28 -1.09 4.86 15.40
N LEU A 29 -1.22 4.95 14.08
CA LEU A 29 -2.45 4.52 13.40
C LEU A 29 -2.85 3.09 13.78
N ALA A 30 -1.94 2.14 13.58
CA ALA A 30 -2.25 0.73 13.79
C ALA A 30 -2.69 0.42 15.22
N LYS A 31 -2.17 1.17 16.18
CA LYS A 31 -2.55 1.00 17.59
C LYS A 31 -3.90 1.64 17.93
N ASN A 32 -4.28 2.67 17.19
CA ASN A 32 -5.49 3.43 17.48
C ASN A 32 -6.72 2.94 16.74
N LEU A 33 -6.57 1.92 15.91
CA LEU A 33 -7.72 1.31 15.25
C LEU A 33 -8.55 0.51 16.24
N PRO A 34 -9.89 0.42 16.02
CA PRO A 34 -10.76 -0.24 16.97
C PRO A 34 -10.50 -1.75 17.05
N SER A 35 -11.02 -2.37 18.10
CA SER A 35 -10.75 -3.78 18.40
C SER A 35 -11.24 -4.76 17.34
N GLN A 36 -12.24 -4.37 16.54
CA GLN A 36 -12.70 -5.21 15.43
C GLN A 36 -11.70 -5.27 14.27
N VAL A 37 -10.63 -4.46 14.32
CA VAL A 37 -9.60 -4.43 13.28
C VAL A 37 -8.33 -5.09 13.80
N GLN A 38 -7.88 -6.13 13.10
CA GLN A 38 -6.57 -6.72 13.33
C GLN A 38 -5.63 -6.15 12.25
N ALA A 39 -4.89 -5.13 12.61
CA ALA A 39 -4.03 -4.42 11.67
C ALA A 39 -2.66 -5.07 11.54
N SER A 40 -2.20 -5.20 10.31
CA SER A 40 -0.82 -5.54 9.97
C SER A 40 -0.28 -4.46 9.04
N VAL A 41 1.03 -4.33 8.98
CA VAL A 41 1.68 -3.35 8.13
C VAL A 41 2.59 -4.04 7.13
N TRP A 42 2.61 -3.54 5.90
CA TRP A 42 3.57 -3.96 4.89
C TRP A 42 4.39 -2.74 4.50
N THR A 43 5.69 -2.81 4.73
CA THR A 43 6.60 -1.69 4.50
C THR A 43 7.86 -2.17 3.79
N TRP A 44 8.48 -1.26 3.06
CA TRP A 44 9.79 -1.48 2.42
C TRP A 44 10.91 -0.70 3.11
N ASN A 45 10.60 -0.06 4.24
CA ASN A 45 11.57 0.67 5.04
C ASN A 45 11.90 -0.14 6.28
N TYR A 46 13.16 -0.56 6.39
CA TYR A 46 13.56 -1.44 7.49
C TYR A 46 13.47 -0.76 8.86
N ALA A 47 13.79 0.52 8.93
CA ALA A 47 13.68 1.25 10.20
C ALA A 47 12.23 1.34 10.66
N ASP A 48 11.30 1.58 9.74
CA ASP A 48 9.88 1.57 10.06
C ASP A 48 9.43 0.18 10.51
N HIS A 49 9.88 -0.85 9.81
CA HIS A 49 9.56 -2.23 10.17
C HIS A 49 9.99 -2.54 11.60
N GLN A 50 11.23 -2.19 11.97
CA GLN A 50 11.71 -2.38 13.34
C GLN A 50 10.88 -1.60 14.35
N SER A 51 10.50 -0.37 14.01
CA SER A 51 9.70 0.47 14.88
C SER A 51 8.31 -0.14 15.11
N PHE A 52 7.66 -0.62 14.05
CA PHE A 52 6.37 -1.29 14.18
C PHE A 52 6.47 -2.54 15.04
N GLN A 53 7.49 -3.37 14.83
CA GLN A 53 7.68 -4.57 15.64
C GLN A 53 7.91 -4.23 17.11
N SER A 54 8.72 -3.21 17.40
CA SER A 54 8.96 -2.77 18.76
C SER A 54 7.70 -2.28 19.45
N ALA A 55 6.76 -1.77 18.66
CA ALA A 55 5.47 -1.30 19.16
C ALA A 55 4.44 -2.43 19.28
N GLY A 56 4.80 -3.67 18.98
CA GLY A 56 3.91 -4.81 19.06
C GLY A 56 2.97 -4.95 17.86
N ILE A 57 3.27 -4.28 16.76
CA ILE A 57 2.44 -4.33 15.54
C ILE A 57 3.01 -5.40 14.62
N ASN A 58 2.13 -6.22 14.03
CA ASN A 58 2.52 -7.21 13.06
C ASN A 58 2.97 -6.49 11.78
N SER A 59 4.27 -6.58 11.48
CA SER A 59 4.88 -5.87 10.36
C SER A 59 5.55 -6.86 9.42
N HIS A 60 5.33 -6.65 8.13
CA HIS A 60 5.95 -7.43 7.07
C HIS A 60 6.95 -6.55 6.32
N PHE A 61 8.17 -7.04 6.24
CA PHE A 61 9.23 -6.40 5.46
C PHE A 61 9.64 -7.39 4.37
N SER A 62 9.04 -7.21 3.19
CA SER A 62 9.23 -8.18 2.11
C SER A 62 9.00 -7.49 0.77
N VAL A 63 9.61 -8.07 -0.27
CA VAL A 63 9.40 -7.63 -1.64
C VAL A 63 8.04 -8.12 -2.14
N GLU A 64 7.70 -9.36 -1.83
CA GLU A 64 6.45 -9.97 -2.26
C GLU A 64 5.34 -9.69 -1.26
N PHE A 65 4.11 -9.78 -1.74
CA PHE A 65 2.92 -9.62 -0.92
C PHE A 65 2.98 -10.58 0.27
N PRO A 66 2.65 -10.12 1.49
CA PRO A 66 2.70 -10.98 2.67
C PRO A 66 1.84 -12.23 2.52
N GLN A 67 2.39 -13.37 2.94
CA GLN A 67 1.68 -14.65 2.87
C GLN A 67 0.73 -14.80 4.06
N ALA A 68 -0.40 -14.13 3.96
CA ALA A 68 -1.46 -14.17 4.95
C ALA A 68 -2.77 -13.82 4.25
N SER A 69 -3.89 -14.16 4.87
CA SER A 69 -5.19 -13.79 4.35
C SER A 69 -5.62 -12.45 4.94
N PHE A 70 -6.03 -11.53 4.09
CA PHE A 70 -6.54 -10.23 4.51
C PHE A 70 -7.95 -10.04 3.99
N ASP A 71 -8.76 -9.36 4.80
CA ASP A 71 -10.13 -9.02 4.41
C ASP A 71 -10.17 -7.71 3.65
N GLN A 72 -9.29 -6.78 4.02
CA GLN A 72 -9.23 -5.45 3.43
C GLN A 72 -7.78 -4.98 3.38
N VAL A 73 -7.51 -4.07 2.48
CA VAL A 73 -6.21 -3.37 2.44
C VAL A 73 -6.43 -1.87 2.40
N VAL A 74 -5.53 -1.13 3.03
CA VAL A 74 -5.47 0.33 2.94
C VAL A 74 -4.11 0.69 2.34
N ILE A 75 -4.13 1.29 1.16
CA ILE A 75 -2.92 1.67 0.44
C ILE A 75 -2.64 3.15 0.68
N PHE A 76 -1.51 3.45 1.30
CA PHE A 76 -1.00 4.82 1.40
C PHE A 76 -0.21 5.08 0.12
N VAL A 77 -0.70 6.00 -0.71
CA VAL A 77 -0.17 6.24 -2.05
C VAL A 77 1.34 6.49 -2.01
N PRO A 78 2.14 5.66 -2.67
CA PRO A 78 3.57 5.87 -2.74
C PRO A 78 3.91 6.98 -3.74
N LYS A 79 5.11 7.53 -3.63
CA LYS A 79 5.59 8.56 -4.57
C LYS A 79 5.83 7.99 -5.96
N SER A 80 6.23 6.73 -6.04
CA SER A 80 6.54 6.07 -7.29
C SER A 80 5.29 5.48 -7.94
N LYS A 81 5.06 5.84 -9.19
CA LYS A 81 3.95 5.28 -9.97
C LYS A 81 4.15 3.78 -10.23
N GLU A 82 5.38 3.37 -10.46
CA GLU A 82 5.70 1.97 -10.69
C GLU A 82 5.41 1.13 -9.46
N LEU A 83 5.74 1.65 -8.29
CA LEU A 83 5.44 0.95 -7.05
C LEU A 83 3.93 0.86 -6.84
N LEU A 84 3.19 1.92 -7.12
CA LEU A 84 1.73 1.89 -7.03
C LEU A 84 1.14 0.83 -7.95
N ASN A 85 1.61 0.76 -9.19
CA ASN A 85 1.13 -0.24 -10.14
C ASN A 85 1.41 -1.65 -9.65
N TYR A 86 2.58 -1.88 -9.09
CA TYR A 86 2.93 -3.17 -8.52
C TYR A 86 2.00 -3.52 -7.35
N ILE A 87 1.81 -2.59 -6.42
CA ILE A 87 0.94 -2.78 -5.25
C ILE A 87 -0.47 -3.14 -5.69
N LEU A 88 -1.05 -2.36 -6.60
CA LEU A 88 -2.41 -2.60 -7.07
C LEU A 88 -2.55 -3.97 -7.72
N HIS A 89 -1.57 -4.34 -8.55
CA HIS A 89 -1.59 -5.64 -9.19
C HIS A 89 -1.59 -6.78 -8.18
N VAL A 90 -0.66 -6.76 -7.22
CA VAL A 90 -0.56 -7.85 -6.24
C VAL A 90 -1.76 -7.89 -5.32
N VAL A 91 -2.29 -6.74 -4.93
CA VAL A 91 -3.48 -6.66 -4.07
C VAL A 91 -4.67 -7.29 -4.79
N VAL A 92 -4.92 -6.88 -6.04
CA VAL A 92 -6.07 -7.37 -6.79
C VAL A 92 -5.93 -8.84 -7.15
N SER A 93 -4.70 -9.33 -7.31
CA SER A 93 -4.47 -10.75 -7.58
C SER A 93 -4.58 -11.63 -6.32
N GLN A 94 -4.42 -11.06 -5.14
CA GLN A 94 -4.44 -11.80 -3.87
C GLN A 94 -5.78 -11.72 -3.14
N LEU A 95 -6.52 -10.62 -3.31
CA LEU A 95 -7.83 -10.48 -2.71
C LEU A 95 -8.91 -11.05 -3.62
N LYS A 96 -10.08 -11.27 -3.04
CA LYS A 96 -11.24 -11.84 -3.75
C LYS A 96 -12.20 -10.73 -4.18
N ARG A 97 -13.10 -11.08 -5.10
CA ARG A 97 -14.19 -10.19 -5.47
C ARG A 97 -14.97 -9.77 -4.22
N ASP A 98 -15.45 -8.54 -4.25
CA ASP A 98 -16.21 -7.88 -3.19
C ASP A 98 -15.40 -7.54 -1.94
N GLN A 99 -14.14 -7.88 -1.87
CA GLN A 99 -13.28 -7.39 -0.80
C GLN A 99 -12.89 -5.93 -1.06
N SER A 100 -12.65 -5.21 0.03
CA SER A 100 -12.44 -3.76 -0.03
C SER A 100 -10.97 -3.37 -0.16
N VAL A 101 -10.72 -2.44 -1.05
CA VAL A 101 -9.43 -1.78 -1.20
C VAL A 101 -9.65 -0.29 -0.91
N PHE A 102 -8.91 0.24 0.04
CA PHE A 102 -8.93 1.66 0.35
C PHE A 102 -7.63 2.30 -0.13
N LEU A 103 -7.73 3.56 -0.52
CA LEU A 103 -6.59 4.34 -0.97
C LEU A 103 -6.60 5.68 -0.24
N VAL A 104 -5.47 6.05 0.34
CA VAL A 104 -5.34 7.32 1.04
C VAL A 104 -4.06 8.02 0.59
N GLY A 105 -4.15 9.32 0.41
CA GLY A 105 -2.99 10.11 0.02
C GLY A 105 -3.28 11.59 0.02
N GLU A 106 -2.22 12.36 -0.09
CA GLU A 106 -2.33 13.80 -0.21
C GLU A 106 -2.77 14.17 -1.62
N LYS A 107 -3.56 15.22 -1.73
CA LYS A 107 -3.98 15.73 -3.03
C LYS A 107 -2.75 16.11 -3.87
N LYS A 108 -1.77 16.74 -3.25
CA LYS A 108 -0.51 17.10 -3.90
C LYS A 108 0.34 15.88 -4.25
N GLY A 109 0.13 14.77 -3.55
CA GLY A 109 0.86 13.52 -3.79
C GLY A 109 0.28 12.64 -4.89
N GLY A 110 -0.77 13.10 -5.57
CA GLY A 110 -1.34 12.39 -6.70
C GLY A 110 -2.39 11.37 -6.34
N VAL A 111 -3.08 11.52 -5.21
CA VAL A 111 -4.11 10.56 -4.79
C VAL A 111 -5.25 10.46 -5.81
N GLU A 112 -5.62 11.56 -6.46
CA GLU A 112 -6.69 11.53 -7.46
C GLU A 112 -6.27 10.72 -8.69
N ARG A 113 -5.01 10.84 -9.11
CA ARG A 113 -4.47 10.04 -10.20
C ARG A 113 -4.42 8.57 -9.81
N ALA A 114 -3.98 8.30 -8.58
CA ALA A 114 -3.94 6.93 -8.07
C ALA A 114 -5.34 6.32 -8.00
N ALA A 115 -6.34 7.10 -7.58
CA ALA A 115 -7.72 6.63 -7.51
C ALA A 115 -8.27 6.24 -8.89
N LYS A 116 -7.83 6.91 -9.95
CA LYS A 116 -8.21 6.54 -11.32
C LYS A 116 -7.72 5.13 -11.70
N GLN A 117 -6.61 4.70 -11.13
CA GLN A 117 -6.09 3.35 -11.38
C GLN A 117 -7.01 2.28 -10.79
N LEU A 118 -7.74 2.60 -9.72
CA LEU A 118 -8.68 1.66 -9.12
C LEU A 118 -9.83 1.33 -10.06
N LEU A 119 -10.17 2.24 -10.99
CA LEU A 119 -11.29 2.04 -11.90
C LEU A 119 -11.08 0.85 -12.85
N GLN A 120 -9.86 0.37 -13.00
CA GLN A 120 -9.57 -0.84 -13.76
C GLN A 120 -10.14 -2.09 -13.09
N TYR A 121 -10.38 -2.03 -11.78
CA TYR A 121 -10.72 -3.19 -10.98
C TYR A 121 -12.10 -3.11 -10.35
N GLY A 122 -12.69 -1.93 -10.29
CA GLY A 122 -14.01 -1.73 -9.71
C GLY A 122 -14.37 -0.26 -9.65
N LYS A 123 -15.52 0.04 -9.08
CA LYS A 123 -15.97 1.42 -8.89
C LYS A 123 -15.30 1.99 -7.64
N ALA A 124 -14.70 3.16 -7.79
CA ALA A 124 -14.02 3.83 -6.69
C ALA A 124 -14.81 5.08 -6.28
N PHE A 125 -14.97 5.26 -4.98
CA PHE A 125 -15.72 6.38 -4.41
C PHE A 125 -14.83 7.10 -3.39
N LYS A 126 -14.83 8.42 -3.46
CA LYS A 126 -14.16 9.23 -2.44
C LYS A 126 -15.07 9.31 -1.23
N ILE A 127 -14.62 8.74 -0.11
CA ILE A 127 -15.42 8.71 1.12
C ILE A 127 -15.10 9.90 2.03
N ASP A 128 -13.91 10.47 1.95
CA ASP A 128 -13.55 11.61 2.80
C ASP A 128 -12.49 12.47 2.14
N SER A 129 -12.47 13.73 2.53
CA SER A 129 -11.45 14.69 2.13
C SER A 129 -11.22 15.62 3.30
N ALA A 130 -10.05 15.57 3.89
CA ALA A 130 -9.71 16.39 5.06
C ALA A 130 -8.19 16.62 5.11
N ARG A 131 -7.80 17.81 5.53
CA ARG A 131 -6.39 18.19 5.72
C ARG A 131 -5.54 17.92 4.46
N HIS A 132 -6.11 18.25 3.30
CA HIS A 132 -5.47 18.08 1.98
C HIS A 132 -5.23 16.61 1.60
N CYS A 133 -5.85 15.68 2.32
CA CYS A 133 -5.81 14.24 2.03
C CYS A 133 -7.18 13.76 1.56
N GLN A 134 -7.20 12.69 0.78
CA GLN A 134 -8.42 12.04 0.33
C GLN A 134 -8.38 10.57 0.67
N PHE A 135 -9.53 10.02 0.98
CA PHE A 135 -9.71 8.61 1.29
C PHE A 135 -10.72 8.02 0.32
N TRP A 136 -10.29 7.00 -0.43
CA TRP A 136 -11.08 6.36 -1.47
C TRP A 136 -11.36 4.92 -1.13
N HIS A 137 -12.50 4.41 -1.58
CA HIS A 137 -12.91 3.03 -1.36
C HIS A 137 -13.32 2.38 -2.67
N MET A 138 -12.89 1.16 -2.89
CA MET A 138 -13.29 0.33 -4.02
C MET A 138 -13.54 -1.09 -3.54
N LYS A 139 -14.65 -1.70 -4.00
CA LYS A 139 -14.84 -3.14 -3.88
C LYS A 139 -14.37 -3.79 -5.17
N ILE A 140 -13.59 -4.85 -5.07
CA ILE A 140 -13.00 -5.52 -6.22
C ILE A 140 -14.11 -6.17 -7.04
N GLU A 141 -14.20 -5.80 -8.31
CA GLU A 141 -15.12 -6.41 -9.27
C GLU A 141 -14.38 -7.32 -10.25
N LYS A 142 -13.15 -6.92 -10.62
CA LYS A 142 -12.30 -7.66 -11.57
C LYS A 142 -10.99 -8.03 -10.90
N THR A 143 -10.71 -9.31 -10.85
CA THR A 143 -9.43 -9.80 -10.34
C THR A 143 -8.44 -9.95 -11.49
N GLU A 144 -7.15 -9.97 -11.16
CA GLU A 144 -6.08 -10.20 -12.11
C GLU A 144 -5.35 -11.51 -11.83
N ILE A 145 -4.77 -12.09 -12.88
CA ILE A 145 -3.89 -13.23 -12.73
C ILE A 145 -2.56 -12.72 -12.17
N HIS A 146 -2.09 -13.38 -11.13
CA HIS A 146 -0.82 -13.02 -10.50
C HIS A 146 0.33 -13.14 -11.51
N LYS A 147 1.11 -12.06 -11.67
CA LYS A 147 2.32 -12.05 -12.46
C LYS A 147 3.52 -12.22 -11.53
N PRO A 148 4.48 -13.10 -11.89
CA PRO A 148 5.67 -13.29 -11.07
C PRO A 148 6.42 -11.99 -10.87
N LEU A 149 7.14 -11.90 -9.77
CA LEU A 149 7.96 -10.73 -9.47
C LEU A 149 8.92 -10.40 -10.62
N ASP A 150 9.43 -11.40 -11.30
CA ASP A 150 10.34 -11.21 -12.45
C ASP A 150 9.75 -10.30 -13.53
N HIS A 151 8.44 -10.36 -13.73
CA HIS A 151 7.76 -9.49 -14.68
C HIS A 151 7.97 -8.01 -14.34
N TRP A 152 8.03 -7.69 -13.07
CA TRP A 152 8.17 -6.31 -12.57
C TRP A 152 9.62 -5.88 -12.45
N LEU A 153 10.54 -6.81 -12.24
CA LEU A 153 11.97 -6.53 -12.11
C LEU A 153 12.66 -6.33 -13.45
N LYS A 154 12.14 -6.91 -14.52
CA LYS A 154 12.81 -6.99 -15.80
C LYS A 154 13.30 -5.63 -16.31
N ASN A 155 12.44 -4.63 -16.29
CA ASN A 155 12.80 -3.30 -16.76
C ASN A 155 13.74 -2.58 -15.79
N TYR A 156 13.61 -2.86 -14.50
CA TYR A 156 14.47 -2.28 -13.49
C TYR A 156 15.91 -2.73 -13.63
N ILE A 157 16.10 -4.01 -13.88
CA ILE A 157 17.44 -4.59 -14.07
C ILE A 157 18.16 -3.96 -15.26
N VAL A 158 17.43 -3.67 -16.33
CA VAL A 158 18.00 -3.06 -17.52
C VAL A 158 18.39 -1.60 -17.27
N GLN A 159 17.61 -0.88 -16.48
CA GLN A 159 17.82 0.55 -16.24
C GLN A 159 18.86 0.82 -15.15
N VAL A 160 18.95 -0.06 -14.19
CA VAL A 160 19.86 0.08 -13.04
C VAL A 160 21.11 -0.70 -13.33
N ASN A 161 22.25 -0.13 -12.97
CA ASN A 161 23.51 -0.83 -13.14
C ASN A 161 23.43 -2.20 -12.45
N GLN A 162 23.97 -3.21 -13.09
CA GLN A 162 23.88 -4.60 -12.65
C GLN A 162 24.33 -4.84 -11.21
N GLN A 163 25.14 -3.97 -10.66
CA GLN A 163 25.60 -4.06 -9.29
C GLN A 163 24.49 -3.89 -8.27
N GLN A 164 23.34 -3.40 -8.66
CA GLN A 164 22.25 -3.06 -7.77
C GLN A 164 21.08 -4.02 -7.83
N LEU A 165 21.22 -5.15 -8.46
CA LEU A 165 20.11 -6.02 -8.80
C LEU A 165 19.30 -6.49 -7.62
N GLU A 166 19.96 -6.95 -6.57
CA GLU A 166 19.26 -7.47 -5.40
C GLU A 166 18.51 -6.36 -4.64
N ILE A 167 19.07 -5.15 -4.69
CA ILE A 167 18.51 -4.02 -3.95
C ILE A 167 17.29 -3.49 -4.67
N CYS A 168 17.27 -3.58 -5.99
CA CYS A 168 16.20 -3.03 -6.81
C CYS A 168 15.08 -4.05 -7.06
N ALA A 169 14.75 -4.82 -6.05
CA ALA A 169 13.79 -5.91 -6.18
C ALA A 169 12.38 -5.43 -6.49
N LEU A 170 11.98 -4.25 -5.99
CA LEU A 170 10.66 -3.70 -6.24
C LEU A 170 10.72 -2.43 -7.08
N PRO A 171 9.79 -2.26 -8.04
CA PRO A 171 9.70 -1.02 -8.80
C PRO A 171 9.49 0.17 -7.87
N GLY A 172 10.32 1.20 -8.03
CA GLY A 172 10.18 2.44 -7.29
C GLY A 172 10.68 2.44 -5.85
N VAL A 173 11.02 1.31 -5.28
CA VAL A 173 11.55 1.25 -3.90
C VAL A 173 13.01 1.71 -3.89
N PHE A 174 13.79 1.24 -4.83
CA PHE A 174 15.18 1.64 -5.02
C PHE A 174 15.35 2.21 -6.41
N SER A 175 14.74 3.38 -6.64
CA SER A 175 14.91 4.13 -7.87
C SER A 175 16.27 4.80 -7.88
N GLN A 176 16.65 5.41 -9.02
CA GLN A 176 17.87 6.17 -9.09
C GLN A 176 17.93 7.28 -8.04
N ASP A 177 16.79 7.90 -7.75
CA ASP A 177 16.72 8.95 -6.75
C ASP A 177 17.08 8.44 -5.35
N HIS A 178 16.74 7.18 -5.06
CA HIS A 178 17.08 6.56 -3.78
C HIS A 178 18.54 6.09 -3.73
N LEU A 179 19.11 5.73 -4.87
CA LEU A 179 20.47 5.25 -4.96
C LEU A 179 21.51 6.34 -4.75
N ASP A 180 21.14 7.57 -5.00
CA ASP A 180 22.01 8.73 -4.85
C ASP A 180 22.11 9.22 -3.40
N VAL A 181 21.37 8.64 -2.50
CA VAL A 181 21.33 9.05 -1.09
C VAL A 181 22.38 8.36 -0.22
#